data_0ce93dd6c9404a3fc8d3f0f80d60a647
#
_entry.id   0ce93dd6c9404a3fc8d3f0f80d60a647
#
_cell.length_a   1.000
_cell.length_b   1.000
_cell.length_c   1.000
_cell.angle_alpha   90.00
_cell.angle_beta   90.00
_cell.angle_gamma   90.00
#
_symmetry.space_group_name_H-M   'P 1'
#
loop_
_entity.id
_entity.type
_entity.pdbx_description
1 polymer ?
#
loop_
_entity_poly.entity_id
_entity_poly.type
_entity_poly.pdbx_seq_one_letter_code
_entity_poly.pdbx_strand_id
1 'polypeptide(L)'
;FNTLVGNTTNVGLQKYVITADDVRSSGLLKDRIVITYPEDPEKNNDIVLLEAAVEEWLKKCKRWYQYTSEQHYANVDPVLVVQVCQGHNGALSDTNLEDVLAKIEEKVGTPFKHGEVAHCFGEGTTLELNGLTIPHVKASEIADDHKIKVVFFKEALSTGWDCPRAETIMSFAVRNDPTYIAQLLGRMVRTPLQMRVMRDEFLNDVKLYLPHFNK
;
A
#
# COMPACT_ATOMS: atom_id res chain seq x y z
N PHE A 1 -22.30 0.10 -14.01
CA PHE A 1 -22.60 -1.14 -14.73
C PHE A 1 -24.09 -1.28 -15.07
N ASN A 2 -25.02 -0.82 -14.23
CA ASN A 2 -26.45 -0.85 -14.54
C ASN A 2 -26.87 0.10 -15.67
N THR A 3 -26.07 1.07 -16.04
CA THR A 3 -26.37 2.04 -17.11
C THR A 3 -26.02 1.55 -18.50
N LEU A 4 -25.21 0.49 -18.62
CA LEU A 4 -24.81 -0.08 -19.92
C LEU A 4 -25.76 -1.17 -20.43
N VAL A 5 -26.65 -1.67 -19.57
CA VAL A 5 -27.68 -2.64 -19.96
C VAL A 5 -29.04 -1.90 -20.05
N GLY A 6 -29.14 -1.02 -21.04
CA GLY A 6 -30.41 -0.45 -21.39
C GLY A 6 -31.42 -1.57 -21.73
N ASN A 7 -32.71 -1.30 -21.50
CA ASN A 7 -33.85 -2.16 -21.87
C ASN A 7 -33.84 -2.49 -23.37
N THR A 8 -32.98 -3.41 -23.77
CA THR A 8 -33.03 -3.99 -25.10
C THR A 8 -33.78 -5.30 -25.01
N THR A 9 -34.95 -5.33 -25.56
CA THR A 9 -35.77 -6.54 -25.84
C THR A 9 -35.13 -7.40 -26.92
N ASN A 10 -33.82 -7.63 -26.86
CA ASN A 10 -33.16 -8.52 -27.79
C ASN A 10 -33.23 -9.97 -27.28
N VAL A 11 -34.05 -10.73 -27.96
CA VAL A 11 -34.15 -12.19 -27.84
C VAL A 11 -32.74 -12.79 -28.03
N GLY A 12 -32.15 -13.32 -26.95
CA GLY A 12 -30.85 -13.98 -26.99
C GLY A 12 -29.77 -13.41 -26.08
N LEU A 13 -30.00 -12.26 -25.42
CA LEU A 13 -29.04 -11.72 -24.42
C LEU A 13 -29.31 -12.32 -23.04
N GLN A 14 -28.33 -13.02 -22.49
CA GLN A 14 -28.36 -13.47 -21.10
C GLN A 14 -27.77 -12.38 -20.21
N LYS A 15 -28.50 -11.99 -19.16
CA LYS A 15 -28.03 -11.06 -18.13
C LYS A 15 -27.43 -11.84 -16.97
N TYR A 16 -26.14 -11.67 -16.74
CA TYR A 16 -25.49 -12.13 -15.53
C TYR A 16 -25.21 -10.96 -14.59
N VAL A 17 -25.61 -11.09 -13.33
CA VAL A 17 -25.40 -10.06 -12.31
C VAL A 17 -24.39 -10.58 -11.32
N ILE A 18 -23.22 -9.93 -11.24
CA ILE A 18 -22.21 -10.20 -10.24
C ILE A 18 -22.55 -9.36 -8.99
N THR A 19 -22.82 -10.01 -7.89
CA THR A 19 -23.12 -9.35 -6.61
C THR A 19 -21.84 -9.07 -5.81
N ALA A 20 -21.92 -8.23 -4.77
CA ALA A 20 -20.81 -7.98 -3.87
C ALA A 20 -20.38 -9.27 -3.14
N ASP A 21 -21.31 -10.18 -2.88
CA ASP A 21 -21.01 -11.47 -2.23
C ASP A 21 -20.32 -12.44 -3.18
N ASP A 22 -20.64 -12.42 -4.47
CA ASP A 22 -19.90 -13.18 -5.49
C ASP A 22 -18.43 -12.72 -5.54
N VAL A 23 -18.21 -11.39 -5.49
CA VAL A 23 -16.85 -10.81 -5.50
C VAL A 23 -16.08 -11.22 -4.24
N ARG A 24 -16.70 -11.16 -3.07
CA ARG A 24 -16.07 -11.61 -1.80
C ARG A 24 -15.76 -13.11 -1.84
N SER A 25 -16.72 -13.91 -2.29
CA SER A 25 -16.57 -15.37 -2.35
C SER A 25 -15.51 -15.82 -3.35
N SER A 26 -15.25 -15.01 -4.38
CA SER A 26 -14.18 -15.29 -5.36
C SER A 26 -12.78 -15.24 -4.74
N GLY A 27 -12.61 -14.54 -3.61
CA GLY A 27 -11.32 -14.34 -2.96
C GLY A 27 -10.36 -13.42 -3.72
N LEU A 28 -10.84 -12.68 -4.72
CA LEU A 28 -10.04 -11.73 -5.49
C LEU A 28 -9.72 -10.46 -4.70
N LEU A 29 -10.53 -10.15 -3.69
CA LEU A 29 -10.35 -8.98 -2.83
C LEU A 29 -10.01 -9.39 -1.39
N LYS A 30 -9.27 -8.53 -0.73
CA LYS A 30 -9.01 -8.60 0.72
C LYS A 30 -10.32 -8.53 1.50
N ASP A 31 -10.37 -9.20 2.64
CA ASP A 31 -11.56 -9.26 3.49
C ASP A 31 -11.82 -7.94 4.21
N ARG A 32 -10.74 -7.27 4.66
CA ARG A 32 -10.83 -6.09 5.52
C ARG A 32 -9.80 -5.03 5.17
N ILE A 33 -10.22 -3.79 5.38
CA ILE A 33 -9.35 -2.62 5.46
C ILE A 33 -9.35 -2.16 6.91
N VAL A 34 -8.19 -2.19 7.55
CA VAL A 34 -8.02 -1.77 8.94
C VAL A 34 -7.31 -0.42 8.95
N ILE A 35 -7.98 0.60 9.46
CA ILE A 35 -7.44 1.96 9.58
C ILE A 35 -7.05 2.18 11.04
N THR A 36 -5.79 2.54 11.26
CA THR A 36 -5.22 2.88 12.56
C THR A 36 -4.91 4.37 12.58
N TYR A 37 -5.45 5.09 13.54
CA TYR A 37 -5.25 6.52 13.75
C TYR A 37 -5.16 6.82 15.26
N PRO A 38 -4.55 7.96 15.68
CA PRO A 38 -4.40 8.28 17.08
C PRO A 38 -5.76 8.66 17.70
N GLU A 39 -5.93 8.38 18.99
CA GLU A 39 -7.09 8.86 19.75
C GLU A 39 -7.07 10.38 19.92
N ASP A 40 -5.89 10.97 20.04
CA ASP A 40 -5.66 12.40 20.21
C ASP A 40 -4.86 12.93 19.00
N PRO A 41 -5.53 13.57 18.02
CA PRO A 41 -4.87 14.09 16.81
C PRO A 41 -3.92 15.27 17.08
N GLU A 42 -4.04 15.95 18.25
CA GLU A 42 -3.17 17.08 18.59
C GLU A 42 -1.77 16.65 19.03
N LYS A 43 -1.61 15.38 19.41
CA LYS A 43 -0.30 14.81 19.72
C LYS A 43 0.40 14.38 18.44
N ASN A 44 1.69 14.70 18.35
CA ASN A 44 2.52 14.16 17.29
C ASN A 44 2.71 12.63 17.49
N ASN A 45 2.02 11.86 16.69
CA ASN A 45 2.04 10.39 16.73
C ASN A 45 2.75 9.76 15.51
N ASP A 46 3.40 10.58 14.70
CA ASP A 46 4.01 10.18 13.43
C ASP A 46 4.97 8.99 13.59
N ILE A 47 5.89 9.13 14.54
CA ILE A 47 6.90 8.08 14.78
C ILE A 47 6.26 6.81 15.33
N VAL A 48 5.32 6.93 16.27
CA VAL A 48 4.65 5.77 16.87
C VAL A 48 3.86 4.98 15.82
N LEU A 49 3.12 5.69 14.95
CA LEU A 49 2.37 5.03 13.89
C LEU A 49 3.28 4.48 12.78
N LEU A 50 4.39 5.17 12.48
CA LEU A 50 5.39 4.63 11.56
C LEU A 50 5.98 3.33 12.09
N GLU A 51 6.38 3.29 13.36
CA GLU A 51 6.89 2.06 13.98
C GLU A 51 5.87 0.93 13.94
N ALA A 52 4.60 1.22 14.26
CA ALA A 52 3.52 0.24 14.18
C ALA A 52 3.29 -0.26 12.75
N ALA A 53 3.36 0.62 11.75
CA ALA A 53 3.25 0.25 10.35
C ALA A 53 4.40 -0.66 9.89
N VAL A 54 5.64 -0.35 10.30
CA VAL A 54 6.82 -1.19 10.00
C VAL A 54 6.70 -2.56 10.66
N GLU A 55 6.31 -2.62 11.92
CA GLU A 55 6.11 -3.90 12.63
C GLU A 55 5.04 -4.77 11.94
N GLU A 56 3.94 -4.15 11.52
CA GLU A 56 2.87 -4.85 10.79
C GLU A 56 3.35 -5.37 9.44
N TRP A 57 4.09 -4.55 8.68
CA TRP A 57 4.70 -4.95 7.42
C TRP A 57 5.68 -6.12 7.62
N LEU A 58 6.55 -6.07 8.62
CA LEU A 58 7.47 -7.17 8.93
C LEU A 58 6.72 -8.47 9.30
N LYS A 59 5.63 -8.36 10.06
CA LYS A 59 4.76 -9.52 10.34
C LYS A 59 4.17 -10.09 9.04
N LYS A 60 3.72 -9.24 8.13
CA LYS A 60 3.20 -9.67 6.82
C LYS A 60 4.28 -10.37 5.99
N CYS A 61 5.49 -9.81 5.91
CA CYS A 61 6.61 -10.45 5.23
C CYS A 61 6.89 -11.85 5.75
N LYS A 62 6.96 -12.01 7.08
CA LYS A 62 7.19 -13.29 7.72
C LYS A 62 6.08 -14.30 7.43
N ARG A 63 4.80 -13.89 7.58
CA ARG A 63 3.64 -14.76 7.39
C ARG A 63 3.45 -15.15 5.93
N TRP A 64 3.67 -14.22 4.97
CA TRP A 64 3.65 -14.54 3.56
C TRP A 64 4.74 -15.54 3.18
N TYR A 65 5.97 -15.33 3.66
CA TYR A 65 7.05 -16.29 3.42
C TYR A 65 6.71 -17.69 3.95
N GLN A 66 6.18 -17.77 5.18
CA GLN A 66 5.76 -19.05 5.76
C GLN A 66 4.64 -19.69 4.94
N TYR A 67 3.55 -18.94 4.66
CA TYR A 67 2.40 -19.45 3.94
C TYR A 67 2.77 -19.94 2.52
N THR A 68 3.50 -19.13 1.76
CA THR A 68 3.88 -19.48 0.40
C THR A 68 4.85 -20.66 0.36
N SER A 69 5.77 -20.76 1.33
CA SER A 69 6.66 -21.92 1.46
C SER A 69 5.89 -23.21 1.76
N GLU A 70 4.93 -23.17 2.69
CA GLU A 70 4.09 -24.33 3.03
C GLU A 70 3.17 -24.78 1.89
N GLN A 71 2.71 -23.84 1.07
CA GLN A 71 1.81 -24.11 -0.04
C GLN A 71 2.51 -24.28 -1.40
N HIS A 72 3.85 -24.15 -1.44
CA HIS A 72 4.66 -24.20 -2.66
C HIS A 72 4.28 -23.14 -3.71
N TYR A 73 3.91 -21.94 -3.24
CA TYR A 73 3.69 -20.76 -4.09
C TYR A 73 4.95 -19.88 -4.18
N ALA A 74 4.99 -19.03 -5.20
CA ALA A 74 5.98 -17.95 -5.24
C ALA A 74 5.77 -16.99 -4.06
N ASN A 75 6.88 -16.46 -3.47
CA ASN A 75 6.75 -15.51 -2.37
C ASN A 75 6.09 -14.20 -2.85
N VAL A 76 5.27 -13.61 -1.98
CA VAL A 76 4.54 -12.37 -2.29
C VAL A 76 5.43 -11.13 -2.16
N ASP A 77 6.40 -11.15 -1.25
CA ASP A 77 7.30 -10.03 -0.95
C ASP A 77 6.56 -8.70 -0.70
N PRO A 78 5.83 -8.57 0.43
CA PRO A 78 5.06 -7.36 0.72
C PRO A 78 5.88 -6.08 0.65
N VAL A 79 5.29 -5.00 0.11
CA VAL A 79 5.90 -3.68 0.07
C VAL A 79 5.25 -2.75 1.10
N LEU A 80 6.08 -2.03 1.87
CA LEU A 80 5.65 -0.94 2.72
C LEU A 80 5.52 0.33 1.87
N VAL A 81 4.35 0.93 1.86
CA VAL A 81 4.07 2.15 1.10
C VAL A 81 3.99 3.33 2.07
N VAL A 82 4.82 4.34 1.85
CA VAL A 82 4.93 5.50 2.73
C VAL A 82 4.55 6.76 1.96
N GLN A 83 3.41 7.34 2.29
CA GLN A 83 2.99 8.62 1.75
C GLN A 83 3.64 9.76 2.52
N VAL A 84 4.33 10.65 1.82
CA VAL A 84 5.00 11.82 2.37
C VAL A 84 4.29 13.11 1.96
N CYS A 85 4.47 14.17 2.75
CA CYS A 85 3.88 15.47 2.47
C CYS A 85 4.48 16.11 1.21
N GLN A 86 3.71 17.00 0.57
CA GLN A 86 4.27 17.90 -0.44
C GLN A 86 5.29 18.83 0.22
N GLY A 87 6.34 19.15 -0.51
CA GLY A 87 7.32 20.12 -0.04
C GLY A 87 6.88 21.55 -0.37
N HIS A 88 7.22 22.47 0.52
CA HIS A 88 7.02 23.92 0.37
C HIS A 88 8.37 24.62 0.27
N ASN A 89 8.37 25.86 -0.22
CA ASN A 89 9.56 26.72 -0.31
C ASN A 89 10.79 26.09 -1.00
N GLY A 90 10.55 25.23 -2.02
CA GLY A 90 11.62 24.56 -2.76
C GLY A 90 12.10 23.25 -2.12
N ALA A 91 11.59 22.86 -0.97
CA ALA A 91 11.85 21.55 -0.39
C ALA A 91 11.16 20.45 -1.20
N LEU A 92 11.81 19.30 -1.30
CA LEU A 92 11.25 18.15 -1.99
C LEU A 92 10.02 17.60 -1.24
N SER A 93 10.07 17.55 0.08
CA SER A 93 8.99 17.13 0.98
C SER A 93 9.10 17.84 2.31
N ASP A 94 7.97 18.12 2.96
CA ASP A 94 7.95 18.62 4.34
C ASP A 94 8.13 17.47 5.35
N THR A 95 7.97 16.22 4.92
CA THR A 95 8.36 15.06 5.70
C THR A 95 9.87 14.87 5.60
N ASN A 96 10.56 14.74 6.73
CA ASN A 96 11.98 14.42 6.74
C ASN A 96 12.21 12.96 6.33
N LEU A 97 12.59 12.76 5.08
CA LEU A 97 12.77 11.42 4.48
C LEU A 97 13.93 10.65 5.12
N GLU A 98 15.00 11.36 5.54
CA GLU A 98 16.16 10.74 6.17
C GLU A 98 15.79 10.15 7.53
N ASP A 99 15.04 10.91 8.34
CA ASP A 99 14.57 10.44 9.66
C ASP A 99 13.58 9.27 9.51
N VAL A 100 12.68 9.34 8.54
CA VAL A 100 11.73 8.27 8.25
C VAL A 100 12.47 6.99 7.82
N LEU A 101 13.43 7.10 6.91
CA LEU A 101 14.23 5.96 6.46
C LEU A 101 15.03 5.36 7.61
N ALA A 102 15.73 6.20 8.40
CA ALA A 102 16.49 5.76 9.56
C ALA A 102 15.63 5.01 10.58
N LYS A 103 14.40 5.50 10.82
CA LYS A 103 13.45 4.83 11.73
C LYS A 103 12.96 3.49 11.19
N ILE A 104 12.72 3.38 9.88
CA ILE A 104 12.36 2.10 9.25
C ILE A 104 13.53 1.11 9.38
N GLU A 105 14.76 1.53 9.08
CA GLU A 105 15.96 0.68 9.19
C GLU A 105 16.23 0.22 10.62
N GLU A 106 16.01 1.11 11.61
CA GLU A 106 16.12 0.77 13.04
C GLU A 106 15.15 -0.38 13.40
N LYS A 107 13.90 -0.31 12.93
CA LYS A 107 12.89 -1.35 13.19
C LYS A 107 13.15 -2.65 12.41
N VAL A 108 13.67 -2.55 11.20
CA VAL A 108 14.08 -3.70 10.38
C VAL A 108 15.32 -4.38 10.98
N GLY A 109 16.17 -3.62 11.68
CA GLY A 109 17.41 -4.09 12.30
C GLY A 109 18.59 -4.21 11.34
N THR A 110 18.44 -3.79 10.09
CA THR A 110 19.51 -3.78 9.08
C THR A 110 19.29 -2.63 8.08
N PRO A 111 20.36 -2.00 7.59
CA PRO A 111 20.25 -1.00 6.53
C PRO A 111 19.75 -1.64 5.23
N PHE A 112 19.00 -0.86 4.45
CA PHE A 112 18.56 -1.26 3.12
C PHE A 112 19.72 -1.25 2.12
N LYS A 113 19.59 -2.10 1.12
CA LYS A 113 20.51 -2.15 -0.02
C LYS A 113 19.96 -1.35 -1.19
N HIS A 114 20.85 -1.00 -2.13
CA HIS A 114 20.46 -0.33 -3.37
C HIS A 114 19.34 -1.11 -4.10
N GLY A 115 18.26 -0.39 -4.45
CA GLY A 115 17.08 -0.93 -5.12
C GLY A 115 16.02 -1.55 -4.18
N GLU A 116 16.25 -1.62 -2.87
CA GLU A 116 15.23 -2.08 -1.91
C GLU A 116 14.27 -0.95 -1.48
N VAL A 117 14.70 0.30 -1.63
CA VAL A 117 13.88 1.50 -1.41
C VAL A 117 13.80 2.28 -2.72
N ALA A 118 12.60 2.76 -3.04
CA ALA A 118 12.34 3.55 -4.25
C ALA A 118 11.38 4.71 -3.95
N HIS A 119 11.21 5.63 -4.90
CA HIS A 119 10.22 6.69 -4.82
C HIS A 119 9.49 6.93 -6.14
N CYS A 120 8.27 7.49 -6.08
CA CYS A 120 7.40 7.77 -7.23
C CYS A 120 7.10 9.28 -7.38
N PHE A 121 8.04 10.17 -7.06
CA PHE A 121 7.85 11.61 -7.21
C PHE A 121 9.13 12.29 -7.76
N GLY A 122 8.95 13.42 -8.46
CA GLY A 122 10.08 14.08 -9.11
C GLY A 122 10.65 13.23 -10.26
N GLU A 123 9.98 13.25 -11.41
CA GLU A 123 10.37 12.43 -12.58
C GLU A 123 11.87 12.52 -12.90
N GLY A 124 12.50 11.36 -13.06
CA GLY A 124 13.89 11.24 -13.46
C GLY A 124 14.91 11.64 -12.38
N THR A 125 14.48 11.92 -11.15
CA THR A 125 15.40 12.27 -10.05
C THR A 125 15.77 11.03 -9.25
N THR A 126 17.00 10.98 -8.79
CA THR A 126 17.48 10.01 -7.81
C THR A 126 17.69 10.75 -6.50
N LEU A 127 17.30 10.16 -5.38
CA LEU A 127 17.51 10.73 -4.06
C LEU A 127 18.69 10.05 -3.39
N GLU A 128 19.44 10.83 -2.60
CA GLU A 128 20.46 10.32 -1.70
C GLU A 128 20.00 10.57 -0.27
N LEU A 129 19.67 9.50 0.47
CA LEU A 129 19.21 9.57 1.85
C LEU A 129 20.10 8.67 2.71
N ASN A 130 20.75 9.21 3.74
CA ASN A 130 21.61 8.47 4.67
C ASN A 130 22.70 7.61 3.96
N GLY A 131 23.19 8.06 2.81
CA GLY A 131 24.17 7.33 1.99
C GLY A 131 23.58 6.21 1.13
N LEU A 132 22.25 6.08 1.09
CA LEU A 132 21.55 5.16 0.21
C LEU A 132 21.01 5.90 -1.01
N THR A 133 21.34 5.39 -2.19
CA THR A 133 20.79 5.87 -3.47
C THR A 133 19.39 5.30 -3.67
N ILE A 134 18.37 6.15 -3.74
CA ILE A 134 16.97 5.77 -3.90
C ILE A 134 16.49 6.18 -5.30
N PRO A 135 16.28 5.21 -6.19
CA PRO A 135 15.87 5.49 -7.56
C PRO A 135 14.40 5.91 -7.66
N HIS A 136 14.11 6.72 -8.67
CA HIS A 136 12.73 6.92 -9.12
C HIS A 136 12.24 5.68 -9.87
N VAL A 137 11.03 5.25 -9.55
CA VAL A 137 10.33 4.16 -10.27
C VAL A 137 8.93 4.61 -10.67
N LYS A 138 8.44 4.08 -11.77
CA LYS A 138 7.04 4.28 -12.13
C LYS A 138 6.15 3.43 -11.23
N ALA A 139 5.00 3.97 -10.85
CA ALA A 139 4.05 3.26 -10.00
C ALA A 139 3.66 1.87 -10.57
N SER A 140 3.54 1.76 -11.89
CA SER A 140 3.22 0.49 -12.58
C SER A 140 4.31 -0.59 -12.48
N GLU A 141 5.54 -0.22 -12.16
CA GLU A 141 6.68 -1.15 -12.08
C GLU A 141 6.84 -1.77 -10.69
N ILE A 142 6.23 -1.16 -9.66
CA ILE A 142 6.37 -1.61 -8.27
C ILE A 142 5.84 -3.03 -8.05
N ALA A 143 4.73 -3.39 -8.70
CA ALA A 143 4.10 -4.68 -8.50
C ALA A 143 5.01 -5.85 -8.88
N ASP A 144 5.78 -5.69 -9.95
CA ASP A 144 6.60 -6.74 -10.55
C ASP A 144 8.06 -6.72 -10.04
N ASP A 145 8.53 -5.61 -9.48
CA ASP A 145 9.87 -5.53 -8.91
C ASP A 145 9.90 -5.99 -7.44
N HIS A 146 10.10 -7.28 -7.24
CA HIS A 146 10.17 -7.91 -5.91
C HIS A 146 11.39 -7.50 -5.08
N LYS A 147 12.36 -6.77 -5.65
CA LYS A 147 13.45 -6.17 -4.87
C LYS A 147 12.97 -5.01 -4.01
N ILE A 148 11.99 -4.25 -4.50
CA ILE A 148 11.45 -3.09 -3.80
C ILE A 148 10.69 -3.53 -2.56
N LYS A 149 11.15 -3.07 -1.40
CA LYS A 149 10.56 -3.34 -0.08
C LYS A 149 9.83 -2.14 0.49
N VAL A 150 10.33 -0.92 0.21
CA VAL A 150 9.74 0.33 0.68
C VAL A 150 9.60 1.30 -0.48
N VAL A 151 8.44 1.97 -0.58
CA VAL A 151 8.19 2.99 -1.60
C VAL A 151 7.71 4.28 -0.96
N PHE A 152 8.42 5.38 -1.22
CA PHE A 152 7.96 6.72 -0.91
C PHE A 152 7.13 7.30 -2.06
N PHE A 153 5.98 7.87 -1.75
CA PHE A 153 5.14 8.55 -2.74
C PHE A 153 4.48 9.80 -2.15
N LYS A 154 3.94 10.68 -3.00
CA LYS A 154 3.16 11.86 -2.60
C LYS A 154 1.71 11.72 -3.05
N GLU A 155 1.43 11.95 -4.32
CA GLU A 155 0.09 11.90 -4.91
C GLU A 155 -0.03 10.88 -6.05
N ALA A 156 1.11 10.45 -6.59
CA ALA A 156 1.21 9.76 -7.87
C ALA A 156 0.62 8.34 -7.94
N LEU A 157 0.18 7.76 -6.83
CA LEU A 157 -0.44 6.43 -6.87
C LEU A 157 -1.93 6.47 -7.29
N SER A 158 -2.40 7.63 -7.78
CA SER A 158 -3.81 7.82 -8.12
C SER A 158 -4.22 7.20 -9.47
N THR A 159 -3.30 7.05 -10.43
CA THR A 159 -3.61 6.52 -11.77
C THR A 159 -2.63 5.44 -12.20
N GLY A 160 -3.16 4.31 -12.70
CA GLY A 160 -2.34 3.24 -13.28
C GLY A 160 -1.57 2.34 -12.32
N TRP A 161 -1.71 2.52 -11.02
CA TRP A 161 -1.09 1.68 -10.01
C TRP A 161 -2.01 0.55 -9.57
N ASP A 162 -1.52 -0.67 -9.63
CA ASP A 162 -2.18 -1.87 -9.12
C ASP A 162 -1.09 -2.75 -8.50
N CYS A 163 -1.04 -2.80 -7.19
CA CYS A 163 0.01 -3.51 -6.47
C CYS A 163 -0.57 -4.34 -5.31
N PRO A 164 -1.04 -5.56 -5.59
CA PRO A 164 -1.64 -6.42 -4.56
C PRO A 164 -0.74 -6.73 -3.37
N ARG A 165 0.59 -6.68 -3.54
CA ARG A 165 1.57 -6.87 -2.47
C ARG A 165 1.78 -5.62 -1.58
N ALA A 166 1.17 -4.47 -1.93
CA ALA A 166 1.16 -3.27 -1.10
C ALA A 166 0.04 -3.37 -0.06
N GLU A 167 0.29 -4.05 1.03
CA GLU A 167 -0.72 -4.38 2.06
C GLU A 167 -0.62 -3.51 3.31
N THR A 168 0.42 -2.69 3.43
CA THR A 168 0.64 -1.77 4.55
C THR A 168 1.00 -0.40 4.04
N ILE A 169 0.20 0.60 4.43
CA ILE A 169 0.42 2.01 4.10
C ILE A 169 0.63 2.81 5.39
N MET A 170 1.63 3.68 5.38
CA MET A 170 1.78 4.78 6.32
C MET A 170 1.62 6.10 5.57
N SER A 171 0.76 7.02 6.04
CA SER A 171 0.57 8.31 5.40
C SER A 171 0.84 9.46 6.36
N PHE A 172 1.86 10.26 6.10
CA PHE A 172 2.13 11.51 6.80
C PHE A 172 1.29 12.69 6.27
N ALA A 173 0.63 12.52 5.12
CA ALA A 173 -0.17 13.57 4.53
C ALA A 173 -1.45 13.80 5.32
N VAL A 174 -1.74 15.07 5.62
CA VAL A 174 -3.03 15.47 6.18
C VAL A 174 -4.08 15.35 5.08
N ARG A 175 -4.98 14.39 5.21
CA ARG A 175 -6.05 14.14 4.24
C ARG A 175 -7.39 14.00 4.95
N ASN A 176 -8.32 14.89 4.61
CA ASN A 176 -9.68 14.89 5.12
C ASN A 176 -10.70 14.44 4.06
N ASP A 177 -10.23 14.00 2.88
CA ASP A 177 -11.09 13.55 1.80
C ASP A 177 -11.23 12.01 1.83
N PRO A 178 -12.40 11.48 2.24
CA PRO A 178 -12.66 10.05 2.24
C PRO A 178 -12.57 9.43 0.83
N THR A 179 -12.84 10.22 -0.21
CA THR A 179 -12.78 9.74 -1.61
C THR A 179 -11.36 9.41 -2.01
N TYR A 180 -10.40 10.23 -1.62
CA TYR A 180 -8.98 9.96 -1.87
C TYR A 180 -8.52 8.68 -1.18
N ILE A 181 -8.88 8.51 0.10
CA ILE A 181 -8.55 7.29 0.86
C ILE A 181 -9.18 6.06 0.20
N ALA A 182 -10.43 6.14 -0.21
CA ALA A 182 -11.11 5.05 -0.91
C ALA A 182 -10.46 4.70 -2.25
N GLN A 183 -10.00 5.69 -3.02
CA GLN A 183 -9.29 5.48 -4.28
C GLN A 183 -7.92 4.84 -4.07
N LEU A 184 -7.16 5.26 -3.08
CA LEU A 184 -5.88 4.67 -2.71
C LEU A 184 -6.04 3.21 -2.31
N LEU A 185 -6.99 2.93 -1.41
CA LEU A 185 -7.28 1.60 -0.91
C LEU A 185 -7.84 0.68 -2.00
N GLY A 186 -8.69 1.19 -2.88
CA GLY A 186 -9.30 0.40 -3.96
C GLY A 186 -8.30 -0.31 -4.87
N ARG A 187 -7.05 0.13 -4.88
CA ARG A 187 -5.97 -0.46 -5.67
C ARG A 187 -5.14 -1.50 -4.92
N MET A 188 -5.26 -1.52 -3.59
CA MET A 188 -4.50 -2.41 -2.71
C MET A 188 -5.34 -3.57 -2.19
N VAL A 189 -6.66 -3.51 -2.39
CA VAL A 189 -7.58 -4.54 -1.87
C VAL A 189 -7.57 -5.84 -2.66
N ARG A 190 -6.81 -5.95 -3.73
CA ARG A 190 -6.66 -7.21 -4.46
C ARG A 190 -5.77 -8.17 -3.69
N THR A 191 -6.08 -9.46 -3.79
CA THR A 191 -5.24 -10.50 -3.17
C THR A 191 -4.04 -10.82 -4.06
N PRO A 192 -2.81 -10.91 -3.51
CA PRO A 192 -1.61 -11.19 -4.31
C PRO A 192 -1.67 -12.50 -5.09
N LEU A 193 -2.28 -13.52 -4.51
CA LEU A 193 -2.41 -14.85 -5.13
C LEU A 193 -3.70 -15.01 -5.94
N GLN A 194 -4.48 -13.95 -6.13
CA GLN A 194 -5.79 -13.97 -6.79
C GLN A 194 -6.77 -14.99 -6.16
N MET A 195 -6.56 -15.29 -4.88
CA MET A 195 -7.42 -16.16 -4.09
C MET A 195 -7.35 -15.76 -2.60
N ARG A 196 -8.38 -16.12 -1.84
CA ARG A 196 -8.43 -15.91 -0.40
C ARG A 196 -7.45 -16.86 0.31
N VAL A 197 -6.69 -16.33 1.24
CA VAL A 197 -5.82 -17.12 2.13
C VAL A 197 -6.68 -17.77 3.21
N MET A 198 -6.84 -19.09 3.17
CA MET A 198 -7.76 -19.81 4.06
C MET A 198 -7.17 -20.15 5.44
N ARG A 199 -5.84 -20.27 5.55
CA ARG A 199 -5.17 -20.72 6.77
C ARG A 199 -4.61 -19.60 7.64
N ASP A 200 -4.54 -18.40 7.12
CA ASP A 200 -4.04 -17.22 7.83
C ASP A 200 -4.87 -15.99 7.46
N GLU A 201 -5.91 -15.70 8.24
CA GLU A 201 -6.81 -14.56 8.00
C GLU A 201 -6.10 -13.20 8.03
N PHE A 202 -4.97 -13.08 8.75
CA PHE A 202 -4.18 -11.87 8.82
C PHE A 202 -3.66 -11.44 7.43
N LEU A 203 -3.44 -12.39 6.53
CA LEU A 203 -2.98 -12.13 5.15
C LEU A 203 -4.10 -11.62 4.23
N ASN A 204 -5.35 -11.64 4.68
CA ASN A 204 -6.48 -11.10 3.92
C ASN A 204 -6.83 -9.65 4.29
N ASP A 205 -6.00 -8.96 5.05
CA ASP A 205 -6.22 -7.58 5.48
C ASP A 205 -5.28 -6.60 4.76
N VAL A 206 -5.77 -5.39 4.52
CA VAL A 206 -4.95 -4.19 4.23
C VAL A 206 -4.92 -3.30 5.46
N LYS A 207 -3.75 -2.78 5.79
CA LYS A 207 -3.52 -1.90 6.95
C LYS A 207 -3.14 -0.50 6.51
N LEU A 208 -3.82 0.49 7.06
CA LEU A 208 -3.60 1.91 6.79
C LEU A 208 -3.36 2.65 8.10
N TYR A 209 -2.24 3.35 8.21
CA TYR A 209 -1.83 4.14 9.36
C TYR A 209 -1.88 5.61 9.02
N LEU A 210 -2.73 6.37 9.74
CA LEU A 210 -3.05 7.77 9.47
C LEU A 210 -2.86 8.63 10.72
N PRO A 211 -1.66 9.17 11.01
CA PRO A 211 -1.43 10.02 12.17
C PRO A 211 -2.27 11.30 12.17
N HIS A 212 -2.62 11.82 11.01
CA HIS A 212 -3.34 13.08 10.83
C HIS A 212 -4.78 12.89 10.34
N PHE A 213 -5.41 11.76 10.69
CA PHE A 213 -6.80 11.52 10.34
C PHE A 213 -7.71 12.17 11.37
N ASN A 214 -8.59 13.07 10.89
CA ASN A 214 -9.64 13.67 11.69
C ASN A 214 -11.00 13.07 11.29
N LYS A 215 -11.73 12.54 12.28
CA LYS A 215 -13.05 11.93 12.09
C LYS A 215 -14.12 12.94 11.74
#